data_8fea3fa248f9d4b6a2133070bf0734ca
#
_entry.id   8fea3fa248f9d4b6a2133070bf0734ca
#
_cell.length_a   1.000
_cell.length_b   1.000
_cell.length_c   1.000
_cell.angle_alpha   90.00
_cell.angle_beta   90.00
_cell.angle_gamma   90.00
#
_symmetry.space_group_name_H-M   'P 1'
#
loop_
_entity.id
_entity.type
_entity.pdbx_description
1 polymer ?
#
loop_
_entity_poly.entity_id
_entity_poly.type
_entity_poly.pdbx_seq_one_letter_code
_entity_poly.pdbx_strand_id
1 'polypeptide(L)'
;VFANFERVASFAGDSREKVLLTYMIKHIDGLCAYADGHDSQREDVRGRLTDIIVYCCLFWGMVVDKKENGWTIASVSEESGYLGL
;
A
#
# COMPACT_ATOMS: atom_id res chain seq x y z
N VAL A 1 4.60 1.07 -12.26
CA VAL A 1 3.45 1.22 -11.36
C VAL A 1 3.88 1.72 -9.98
N PHE A 2 4.99 1.18 -9.47
CA PHE A 2 5.47 1.56 -8.13
C PHE A 2 6.53 2.67 -8.15
N ALA A 3 6.84 3.21 -9.31
CA ALA A 3 7.97 4.13 -9.46
C ALA A 3 7.87 5.35 -8.55
N ASN A 4 6.68 5.87 -8.35
CA ASN A 4 6.47 7.05 -7.52
C ASN A 4 6.80 6.75 -6.05
N PHE A 5 6.35 5.59 -5.56
CA PHE A 5 6.64 5.19 -4.19
C PHE A 5 8.12 4.87 -4.00
N GLU A 6 8.74 4.27 -5.02
CA GLU A 6 10.17 3.95 -4.97
C GLU A 6 11.02 5.20 -4.98
N ARG A 7 10.64 6.20 -5.75
CA ARG A 7 11.35 7.49 -5.81
C ARG A 7 11.32 8.20 -4.46
N VAL A 8 10.13 8.26 -3.84
CA VAL A 8 9.99 8.90 -2.54
C VAL A 8 10.71 8.10 -1.46
N ALA A 9 10.64 6.78 -1.52
CA ALA A 9 11.33 5.90 -0.58
C ALA A 9 12.83 6.11 -0.63
N SER A 10 13.39 6.20 -1.83
CA SER A 10 14.82 6.46 -2.02
C SER A 10 15.22 7.80 -1.42
N PHE A 11 14.43 8.83 -1.66
CA PHE A 11 14.70 10.16 -1.12
C PHE A 11 14.64 10.18 0.40
N ALA A 12 13.66 9.50 0.99
CA ALA A 12 13.44 9.52 2.44
C ALA A 12 14.27 8.49 3.19
N GLY A 13 14.96 7.60 2.49
CA GLY A 13 15.71 6.51 3.13
C GLY A 13 14.78 5.48 3.76
N ASP A 14 13.67 5.18 3.12
CA ASP A 14 12.65 4.27 3.66
C ASP A 14 12.25 3.23 2.60
N SER A 15 11.32 2.35 2.94
CA SER A 15 10.80 1.38 1.98
C SER A 15 9.62 1.96 1.22
N ARG A 16 9.39 1.46 0.01
CA ARG A 16 8.23 1.88 -0.78
C ARG A 16 6.91 1.49 -0.11
N GLU A 17 6.92 0.39 0.64
CA GLU A 17 5.75 -0.04 1.41
C GLU A 17 5.38 0.97 2.49
N LYS A 18 6.37 1.48 3.20
CA LYS A 18 6.12 2.50 4.23
C LYS A 18 5.65 3.81 3.63
N VAL A 19 6.17 4.17 2.46
CA VAL A 19 5.70 5.37 1.75
C VAL A 19 4.22 5.22 1.42
N LEU A 20 3.83 4.06 0.89
CA LEU A 20 2.42 3.80 0.57
C LEU A 20 1.55 3.87 1.81
N LEU A 21 1.99 3.27 2.91
CA LEU A 21 1.24 3.31 4.17
C LEU A 21 1.09 4.74 4.68
N THR A 22 2.11 5.57 4.50
CA THR A 22 2.04 6.97 4.88
C THR A 22 0.94 7.71 4.12
N TYR A 23 0.82 7.45 2.83
CA TYR A 23 -0.27 8.02 2.04
C TYR A 23 -1.62 7.47 2.48
N MET A 24 -1.68 6.17 2.80
CA MET A 24 -2.92 5.54 3.25
C MET A 24 -3.42 6.12 4.56
N ILE A 25 -2.53 6.42 5.50
CA ILE A 25 -2.89 6.98 6.81
C ILE A 25 -3.68 8.28 6.63
N LYS A 26 -3.28 9.11 5.67
CA LYS A 26 -3.98 10.36 5.40
C LYS A 26 -5.45 10.13 5.09
N HIS A 27 -5.75 9.09 4.32
CA HIS A 27 -7.13 8.76 3.98
C HIS A 27 -7.86 8.12 5.16
N ILE A 28 -7.16 7.33 5.95
CA ILE A 28 -7.72 6.74 7.17
C ILE A 28 -8.10 7.84 8.16
N ASP A 29 -7.25 8.85 8.32
CA ASP A 29 -7.56 9.99 9.17
C ASP A 29 -8.83 10.71 8.69
N GLY A 30 -9.00 10.80 7.39
CA GLY A 30 -10.22 11.35 6.82
C GLY A 30 -11.46 10.54 7.14
N LEU A 31 -11.34 9.21 7.15
CA LEU A 31 -12.44 8.33 7.56
C LEU A 31 -12.76 8.50 9.03
N CYS A 32 -11.76 8.63 9.87
CA CYS A 32 -11.95 8.86 11.30
C CYS A 32 -12.69 10.17 11.53
N ALA A 33 -12.29 11.22 10.84
CA ALA A 33 -12.96 12.51 10.93
C ALA A 33 -14.43 12.42 10.51
N TYR A 34 -14.70 11.70 9.42
CA TYR A 34 -16.06 11.49 8.97
C TYR A 34 -16.88 10.74 10.02
N ALA A 35 -16.31 9.68 10.61
CA ALA A 35 -16.99 8.90 11.64
C ALA A 35 -17.30 9.74 12.88
N ASP A 36 -16.48 10.77 13.14
CA ASP A 36 -16.70 11.70 14.25
C ASP A 36 -17.67 12.84 13.89
N GLY A 37 -18.29 12.78 12.71
CA GLY A 37 -19.29 13.75 12.31
C GLY A 37 -18.74 14.93 11.51
N HIS A 38 -17.51 14.90 11.10
CA HIS A 38 -16.89 15.97 10.32
C HIS A 38 -16.98 15.65 8.83
N ASP A 39 -18.08 16.01 8.20
CA ASP A 39 -18.25 15.72 6.77
C ASP A 39 -17.98 16.91 5.86
N SER A 40 -17.46 18.03 6.40
CA SER A 40 -17.14 19.22 5.64
C SER A 40 -15.74 19.14 5.01
N GLN A 41 -15.25 17.96 4.72
CA GLN A 41 -13.95 17.74 4.14
C GLN A 41 -13.95 18.09 2.66
N ARG A 42 -12.77 18.47 2.15
CA ARG A 42 -12.62 18.79 0.73
C ARG A 42 -12.87 17.60 -0.16
N GLU A 43 -12.48 16.41 0.32
CA GLU A 43 -12.67 15.17 -0.41
C GLU A 43 -13.91 14.46 0.08
N ASP A 44 -14.68 13.93 -0.86
CA ASP A 44 -15.78 13.03 -0.55
C ASP A 44 -15.21 11.78 0.14
N VAL A 45 -15.87 11.34 1.20
CA VAL A 45 -15.45 10.16 1.95
C VAL A 45 -15.38 8.92 1.07
N ARG A 46 -16.21 8.83 0.05
CA ARG A 46 -16.20 7.71 -0.89
C ARG A 46 -14.93 7.72 -1.73
N GLY A 47 -14.40 8.90 -2.04
CA GLY A 47 -13.12 9.03 -2.71
C GLY A 47 -11.98 8.52 -1.85
N ARG A 48 -12.03 8.81 -0.55
CA ARG A 48 -11.02 8.29 0.38
C ARG A 48 -11.08 6.77 0.50
N LEU A 49 -12.28 6.20 0.53
CA LEU A 49 -12.45 4.75 0.54
C LEU A 49 -11.90 4.12 -0.73
N THR A 50 -12.20 4.72 -1.88
CA THR A 50 -11.69 4.25 -3.16
C THR A 50 -10.16 4.25 -3.16
N ASP A 51 -9.55 5.33 -2.68
CA ASP A 51 -8.09 5.43 -2.63
C ASP A 51 -7.48 4.37 -1.73
N ILE A 52 -8.12 4.08 -0.60
CA ILE A 52 -7.64 3.03 0.31
C ILE A 52 -7.70 1.67 -0.37
N ILE A 53 -8.77 1.39 -1.10
CA ILE A 53 -8.89 0.15 -1.86
C ILE A 53 -7.76 0.04 -2.89
N VAL A 54 -7.50 1.11 -3.62
CA VAL A 54 -6.42 1.15 -4.60
C VAL A 54 -5.07 0.93 -3.93
N TYR A 55 -4.82 1.60 -2.81
CA TYR A 55 -3.57 1.43 -2.07
C TYR A 55 -3.41 0.00 -1.55
N CYS A 56 -4.49 -0.63 -1.14
CA CYS A 56 -4.43 -2.04 -0.74
C CYS A 56 -4.01 -2.93 -1.90
N CYS A 57 -4.55 -2.68 -3.10
CA CYS A 57 -4.18 -3.42 -4.29
C CYS A 57 -2.71 -3.18 -4.66
N LEU A 58 -2.24 -1.95 -4.54
CA LEU A 58 -0.84 -1.62 -4.82
C LEU A 58 0.09 -2.28 -3.80
N PHE A 59 -0.29 -2.29 -2.54
CA PHE A 59 0.51 -2.96 -1.51
C PHE A 59 0.60 -4.45 -1.79
N TRP A 60 -0.53 -5.05 -2.16
CA TRP A 60 -0.57 -6.46 -2.57
C TRP A 60 0.42 -6.70 -3.70
N GLY A 61 0.40 -5.83 -4.72
CA GLY A 61 1.33 -5.93 -5.84
C GLY A 61 2.79 -5.81 -5.41
N MET A 62 3.09 -4.94 -4.45
CA MET A 62 4.44 -4.80 -3.92
C MET A 62 4.90 -6.07 -3.22
N VAL A 63 4.01 -6.73 -2.46
CA VAL A 63 4.33 -7.98 -1.79
C VAL A 63 4.64 -9.06 -2.81
N VAL A 64 3.81 -9.20 -3.84
CA VAL A 64 4.02 -10.19 -4.90
C VAL A 64 5.31 -9.90 -5.66
N ASP A 65 5.55 -8.63 -6.03
CA ASP A 65 6.75 -8.22 -6.74
C ASP A 65 8.01 -8.55 -5.95
N LYS A 66 8.02 -8.24 -4.67
CA LYS A 66 9.16 -8.53 -3.81
C LYS A 66 9.43 -10.02 -3.73
N LYS A 67 8.38 -10.83 -3.61
CA LYS A 67 8.52 -12.28 -3.54
C LYS A 67 9.06 -12.87 -4.85
N GLU A 68 8.57 -12.35 -5.98
CA GLU A 68 9.00 -12.86 -7.27
C GLU A 68 10.42 -12.44 -7.64
N ASN A 69 10.82 -11.22 -7.29
CA ASN A 69 12.08 -10.63 -7.75
C ASN A 69 13.18 -10.62 -6.70
N GLY A 70 12.85 -10.81 -5.44
CA GLY A 70 13.81 -10.75 -4.35
C GLY A 70 14.22 -12.11 -3.80
N TRP A 71 13.69 -13.20 -4.37
CA TRP A 71 13.89 -14.53 -3.80
C TRP A 71 14.89 -15.35 -4.58
N THR A 72 15.63 -16.21 -3.84
CA THR A 72 16.45 -17.27 -4.43
C THR A 72 15.55 -18.42 -4.89
N ILE A 73 16.14 -19.34 -5.66
CA ILE A 73 15.40 -20.54 -6.09
C ILE A 73 14.85 -21.31 -4.89
N ALA A 74 15.64 -21.43 -3.83
CA ALA A 74 15.19 -22.12 -2.62
C ALA A 74 13.99 -21.44 -1.99
N SER A 75 14.03 -20.13 -1.91
CA SER A 75 12.90 -19.35 -1.37
C SER A 75 11.67 -19.49 -2.23
N VAL A 76 11.83 -19.53 -3.54
CA VAL A 76 10.71 -19.72 -4.46
C VAL A 76 10.07 -21.08 -4.23
N SER A 77 10.86 -22.12 -4.02
CA SER A 77 10.34 -23.47 -3.75
C SER A 77 9.48 -23.49 -2.50
N GLU A 78 9.96 -22.91 -1.43
CA GLU A 78 9.21 -22.81 -0.18
C GLU A 78 7.90 -22.04 -0.38
N GLU A 79 7.98 -20.93 -1.07
CA GLU A 79 6.83 -20.08 -1.28
C GLU A 79 5.81 -20.71 -2.22
N SER A 80 6.26 -21.53 -3.16
CA SER A 80 5.32 -22.25 -4.03
C SER A 80 4.37 -23.11 -3.20
N GLY A 81 4.87 -23.79 -2.19
CA GLY A 81 4.02 -24.55 -1.29
C GLY A 81 3.08 -23.66 -0.50
N TYR A 82 3.55 -22.51 -0.10
CA TYR A 82 2.76 -21.54 0.64
C TYR A 82 1.69 -20.91 -0.24
N LEU A 83 2.08 -20.48 -1.44
CA LEU A 83 1.15 -19.85 -2.37
C LEU A 83 0.19 -20.81 -3.00
N GLY A 84 0.44 -22.08 -2.89
CA GLY A 84 -0.48 -23.12 -3.33
C GLY A 84 -1.79 -23.11 -2.55
N LEU A 85 -1.89 -22.17 -1.65
CA LEU A 85 -3.15 -21.91 -1.01
C LEU A 85 -4.20 -21.53 -2.05
#